data_9a38aacbc1c9bdaebf6191d4c5559242
#
_entry.id   9a38aacbc1c9bdaebf6191d4c5559242
#
_cell.length_a   1.000
_cell.length_b   1.000
_cell.length_c   1.000
_cell.angle_alpha   90.00
_cell.angle_beta   90.00
_cell.angle_gamma   90.00
#
_symmetry.space_group_name_H-M   'P 1'
#
loop_
_entity.id
_entity.type
_entity.pdbx_description
1 polymer ?
#
loop_
_entity_poly.entity_id
_entity_poly.type
_entity_poly.pdbx_seq_one_letter_code
_entity_poly.pdbx_strand_id
1 'polypeptide(L)'
;AGPTPSAKPSAEPTPEPTRNAEPTAGPTPSAKPSAEPTPEPTPSAEPTAEPTQAPEPEQTPEAPAAEPEPDAEEPAPEPEEDAEEPAPEPEHVYGAGADTAIAAAQEYLGVPYVWAGESFDGVDCSGLTMLAYQSAGVDLTHSSRVQYGEGEQVDLADAQPGDLVFWSSDGSQEGIYHVAIYLGDDQMIEAPTFGIPVRITEMRYADIMPYAVRP
;
A
#
# COMPACT_ATOMS: atom_id res chain seq x y z
N ALA A 1 3.94 79.55 -25.48
CA ALA A 1 4.88 78.68 -24.79
C ALA A 1 4.45 77.22 -25.03
N GLY A 2 5.09 76.56 -26.02
CA GLY A 2 4.84 75.15 -26.34
C GLY A 2 5.82 74.29 -25.61
N PRO A 3 5.47 73.00 -25.29
CA PRO A 3 6.35 72.12 -24.61
C PRO A 3 7.38 71.54 -25.57
N THR A 4 8.59 71.40 -25.08
CA THR A 4 9.77 70.79 -25.70
C THR A 4 9.62 69.24 -25.83
N PRO A 5 10.01 68.66 -26.96
CA PRO A 5 9.97 67.20 -27.06
C PRO A 5 11.11 66.55 -26.28
N SER A 6 10.76 65.61 -25.48
CA SER A 6 11.68 64.75 -24.67
C SER A 6 12.44 63.79 -25.57
N ALA A 7 13.75 63.69 -25.40
CA ALA A 7 14.65 62.83 -26.17
C ALA A 7 14.46 61.36 -25.85
N LYS A 8 14.51 60.53 -26.89
CA LYS A 8 14.49 59.04 -26.88
C LYS A 8 15.84 58.51 -26.37
N PRO A 9 15.89 57.57 -25.44
CA PRO A 9 17.16 56.95 -25.11
C PRO A 9 17.62 55.99 -26.22
N SER A 10 18.93 56.10 -26.51
CA SER A 10 19.68 55.31 -27.49
C SER A 10 19.85 53.87 -26.98
N ALA A 11 19.56 52.90 -27.82
CA ALA A 11 19.80 51.50 -27.53
C ALA A 11 21.30 51.20 -27.59
N GLU A 12 21.82 50.58 -26.53
CA GLU A 12 23.16 49.96 -26.53
C GLU A 12 23.19 48.70 -27.39
N PRO A 13 24.29 48.43 -28.07
CA PRO A 13 24.43 47.21 -28.89
C PRO A 13 24.68 45.98 -28.02
N THR A 14 23.91 44.91 -28.28
CA THR A 14 24.09 43.57 -27.74
C THR A 14 25.42 43.00 -28.22
N PRO A 15 26.25 42.41 -27.34
CA PRO A 15 27.47 41.73 -27.77
C PRO A 15 27.15 40.40 -28.48
N GLU A 16 27.80 40.18 -29.64
CA GLU A 16 27.79 38.95 -30.40
C GLU A 16 28.35 37.77 -29.59
N PRO A 17 27.84 36.53 -29.76
CA PRO A 17 28.42 35.36 -29.15
C PRO A 17 29.68 34.94 -29.90
N THR A 18 30.79 34.96 -29.19
CA THR A 18 32.08 34.46 -29.66
C THR A 18 31.98 32.93 -29.88
N ARG A 19 32.11 32.53 -31.14
CA ARG A 19 32.35 31.14 -31.55
C ARG A 19 33.83 30.85 -31.33
N ASN A 20 34.18 29.92 -30.48
CA ASN A 20 35.24 28.88 -30.55
C ASN A 20 35.68 28.45 -29.16
N ALA A 21 35.28 27.25 -28.79
CA ALA A 21 36.08 26.36 -28.00
C ALA A 21 35.90 24.96 -28.61
N GLU A 22 37.01 24.45 -29.15
CA GLU A 22 37.12 23.07 -29.60
C GLU A 22 36.85 22.07 -28.47
N PRO A 23 36.23 20.93 -28.76
CA PRO A 23 36.06 19.88 -27.76
C PRO A 23 37.38 19.22 -27.47
N THR A 24 37.91 19.45 -26.27
CA THR A 24 39.02 18.71 -25.71
C THR A 24 38.59 17.25 -25.54
N ALA A 25 39.40 16.34 -26.09
CA ALA A 25 39.24 14.91 -26.03
C ALA A 25 38.92 14.44 -24.60
N GLY A 26 37.79 13.76 -24.42
CA GLY A 26 37.39 13.12 -23.17
C GLY A 26 38.35 11.96 -22.83
N PRO A 27 38.45 11.63 -21.55
CA PRO A 27 39.28 10.51 -21.10
C PRO A 27 38.79 9.19 -21.66
N THR A 28 39.71 8.39 -22.14
CA THR A 28 39.56 7.01 -22.60
C THR A 28 38.80 6.18 -21.56
N PRO A 29 37.80 5.38 -21.93
CA PRO A 29 37.10 4.49 -20.97
C PRO A 29 38.14 3.45 -20.46
N SER A 30 38.34 3.50 -19.14
CA SER A 30 39.17 2.54 -18.42
C SER A 30 38.51 1.15 -18.53
N ALA A 31 39.35 0.17 -18.78
CA ALA A 31 38.99 -1.21 -19.01
C ALA A 31 38.06 -1.73 -17.88
N LYS A 32 36.99 -2.37 -18.32
CA LYS A 32 36.08 -3.18 -17.51
C LYS A 32 36.88 -4.22 -16.72
N PRO A 33 36.76 -4.33 -15.40
CA PRO A 33 37.31 -5.47 -14.68
C PRO A 33 36.59 -6.73 -15.13
N SER A 34 37.41 -7.72 -15.51
CA SER A 34 36.97 -9.07 -15.85
C SER A 34 36.31 -9.68 -14.62
N ALA A 35 35.03 -10.03 -14.73
CA ALA A 35 34.34 -10.76 -13.67
C ALA A 35 34.98 -12.14 -13.56
N GLU A 36 35.51 -12.46 -12.38
CA GLU A 36 35.87 -13.83 -12.02
C GLU A 36 34.59 -14.68 -12.00
N PRO A 37 34.67 -15.93 -12.47
CA PRO A 37 33.52 -16.82 -12.42
C PRO A 37 33.16 -17.13 -10.96
N THR A 38 31.94 -16.80 -10.59
CA THR A 38 31.30 -17.23 -9.33
C THR A 38 31.28 -18.75 -9.30
N PRO A 39 31.75 -19.41 -8.22
CA PRO A 39 31.69 -20.87 -8.13
C PRO A 39 30.20 -21.31 -8.10
N GLU A 40 29.88 -22.29 -8.93
CA GLU A 40 28.59 -22.99 -8.91
C GLU A 40 28.28 -23.51 -7.51
N PRO A 41 27.03 -23.40 -7.04
CA PRO A 41 26.64 -24.02 -5.79
C PRO A 41 26.66 -25.54 -5.98
N THR A 42 27.47 -26.21 -5.18
CA THR A 42 27.49 -27.67 -5.03
C THR A 42 26.10 -28.13 -4.60
N PRO A 43 25.48 -29.14 -5.24
CA PRO A 43 24.22 -29.70 -4.77
C PRO A 43 24.44 -30.30 -3.40
N SER A 44 23.80 -29.71 -2.40
CA SER A 44 23.72 -30.25 -1.05
C SER A 44 22.81 -31.46 -1.04
N ALA A 45 23.30 -32.52 -0.43
CA ALA A 45 22.69 -33.83 -0.34
C ALA A 45 21.21 -33.77 0.11
N GLU A 46 20.38 -34.54 -0.58
CA GLU A 46 19.03 -34.91 -0.15
C GLU A 46 19.03 -35.47 1.25
N PRO A 47 18.16 -35.03 2.16
CA PRO A 47 17.79 -35.85 3.29
C PRO A 47 16.72 -36.83 2.83
N THR A 48 17.10 -38.09 2.72
CA THR A 48 16.18 -39.24 2.65
C THR A 48 15.39 -39.31 3.96
N ALA A 49 14.17 -38.78 3.96
CA ALA A 49 13.22 -39.01 5.03
C ALA A 49 12.36 -40.23 4.65
N GLU A 50 12.58 -41.32 5.36
CA GLU A 50 11.68 -42.47 5.38
C GLU A 50 10.28 -42.03 5.83
N PRO A 51 9.20 -42.50 5.20
CA PRO A 51 7.85 -42.23 5.67
C PRO A 51 7.57 -43.00 6.96
N THR A 52 7.52 -42.29 8.07
CA THR A 52 7.00 -42.84 9.33
C THR A 52 5.51 -43.07 9.16
N GLN A 53 5.11 -44.32 9.27
CA GLN A 53 3.71 -44.75 9.25
C GLN A 53 2.94 -44.05 10.38
N ALA A 54 1.80 -43.47 10.02
CA ALA A 54 0.82 -42.96 10.97
C ALA A 54 0.25 -44.13 11.79
N PRO A 55 0.03 -43.95 13.09
CA PRO A 55 -0.65 -44.94 13.90
C PRO A 55 -2.13 -45.03 13.52
N GLU A 56 -2.59 -46.26 13.36
CA GLU A 56 -3.98 -46.65 13.16
C GLU A 56 -4.86 -46.14 14.31
N PRO A 57 -6.07 -45.60 14.04
CA PRO A 57 -6.95 -45.18 15.11
C PRO A 57 -7.52 -46.38 15.88
N GLU A 58 -7.21 -46.41 17.16
CA GLU A 58 -7.84 -47.36 18.10
C GLU A 58 -9.35 -47.15 18.15
N GLN A 59 -10.06 -48.23 17.99
CA GLN A 59 -11.51 -48.34 18.08
C GLN A 59 -11.96 -48.00 19.52
N THR A 60 -12.76 -46.94 19.65
CA THR A 60 -13.47 -46.64 20.87
C THR A 60 -14.59 -47.62 21.08
N PRO A 61 -14.75 -48.21 22.27
CA PRO A 61 -15.83 -49.14 22.54
C PRO A 61 -17.18 -48.42 22.57
N GLU A 62 -18.15 -49.06 21.92
CA GLU A 62 -19.55 -48.72 21.86
C GLU A 62 -20.15 -48.61 23.28
N ALA A 63 -20.71 -47.46 23.62
CA ALA A 63 -21.48 -47.26 24.83
C ALA A 63 -22.92 -47.77 24.65
N PRO A 64 -23.52 -48.40 25.67
CA PRO A 64 -24.86 -48.99 25.56
C PRO A 64 -25.95 -47.92 25.43
N ALA A 65 -26.98 -48.24 24.65
CA ALA A 65 -28.17 -47.49 24.43
C ALA A 65 -28.88 -47.12 25.76
N ALA A 66 -29.10 -45.80 25.95
CA ALA A 66 -29.94 -45.29 27.01
C ALA A 66 -31.41 -45.36 26.56
N GLU A 67 -32.27 -45.81 27.43
CA GLU A 67 -33.74 -45.86 27.29
C GLU A 67 -34.33 -44.46 27.12
N PRO A 68 -35.49 -44.33 26.47
CA PRO A 68 -36.16 -43.03 26.29
C PRO A 68 -36.82 -42.56 27.60
N GLU A 69 -36.43 -41.38 28.04
CA GLU A 69 -37.10 -40.66 29.12
C GLU A 69 -38.36 -39.96 28.61
N PRO A 70 -39.39 -39.74 29.45
CA PRO A 70 -40.68 -39.26 29.01
C PRO A 70 -40.74 -37.76 28.80
N ASP A 71 -41.52 -37.42 27.80
CA ASP A 71 -42.26 -36.15 27.55
C ASP A 71 -41.97 -35.03 28.56
N ALA A 72 -41.13 -34.06 28.12
CA ALA A 72 -41.05 -32.77 28.76
C ALA A 72 -41.86 -31.79 27.94
N GLU A 73 -42.85 -31.17 28.56
CA GLU A 73 -43.75 -30.13 28.08
C GLU A 73 -42.96 -29.04 27.27
N GLU A 74 -43.49 -28.75 26.11
CA GLU A 74 -43.12 -27.62 25.28
C GLU A 74 -43.18 -26.33 26.12
N PRO A 75 -42.09 -25.58 26.29
CA PRO A 75 -42.18 -24.26 26.87
C PRO A 75 -42.90 -23.33 25.89
N ALA A 76 -43.84 -22.57 26.41
CA ALA A 76 -44.53 -21.52 25.69
C ALA A 76 -43.56 -20.57 25.00
N PRO A 77 -43.90 -20.03 23.81
CA PRO A 77 -43.03 -19.08 23.11
C PRO A 77 -42.82 -17.85 24.01
N GLU A 78 -41.56 -17.56 24.30
CA GLU A 78 -41.13 -16.29 24.88
C GLU A 78 -41.53 -15.16 23.91
N PRO A 79 -41.95 -13.99 24.41
CA PRO A 79 -42.28 -12.87 23.58
C PRO A 79 -41.00 -12.49 22.77
N GLU A 80 -41.16 -12.41 21.45
CA GLU A 80 -40.18 -11.88 20.55
C GLU A 80 -39.76 -10.51 21.07
N GLU A 81 -38.55 -10.40 21.64
CA GLU A 81 -37.88 -9.12 21.85
C GLU A 81 -37.77 -8.48 20.47
N ASP A 82 -38.48 -7.38 20.30
CA ASP A 82 -38.40 -6.46 19.17
C ASP A 82 -36.87 -6.20 18.97
N ALA A 83 -36.28 -6.83 17.98
CA ALA A 83 -34.91 -6.55 17.59
C ALA A 83 -34.93 -5.11 17.09
N GLU A 84 -34.58 -4.17 17.96
CA GLU A 84 -34.24 -2.81 17.56
C GLU A 84 -33.21 -2.95 16.42
N GLU A 85 -33.68 -2.59 15.21
CA GLU A 85 -32.77 -2.40 14.08
C GLU A 85 -31.60 -1.52 14.60
N PRO A 86 -30.33 -1.94 14.46
CA PRO A 86 -29.22 -1.12 14.89
C PRO A 86 -29.41 0.25 14.24
N ALA A 87 -29.42 1.30 15.06
CA ALA A 87 -29.48 2.67 14.57
C ALA A 87 -28.38 2.81 13.48
N PRO A 88 -28.70 3.46 12.33
CA PRO A 88 -27.69 3.65 11.30
C PRO A 88 -26.47 4.30 11.96
N GLU A 89 -25.32 3.66 11.82
CA GLU A 89 -24.05 4.24 12.24
C GLU A 89 -23.93 5.62 11.59
N PRO A 90 -23.42 6.64 12.30
CA PRO A 90 -23.29 7.97 11.73
C PRO A 90 -22.52 7.83 10.41
N GLU A 91 -23.17 8.28 9.31
CA GLU A 91 -22.51 8.35 8.01
C GLU A 91 -21.28 9.25 8.16
N HIS A 92 -20.10 8.64 8.35
CA HIS A 92 -18.85 9.35 8.34
C HIS A 92 -18.65 9.84 6.91
N VAL A 93 -18.76 11.16 6.71
CA VAL A 93 -18.43 11.80 5.44
C VAL A 93 -16.91 11.82 5.33
N TYR A 94 -16.36 10.70 4.90
CA TYR A 94 -14.94 10.61 4.52
C TYR A 94 -14.69 11.45 3.26
N GLY A 95 -13.43 11.72 2.94
CA GLY A 95 -13.07 12.40 1.71
C GLY A 95 -13.77 11.80 0.49
N ALA A 96 -14.14 12.64 -0.47
CA ALA A 96 -14.90 12.18 -1.64
C ALA A 96 -14.16 11.03 -2.32
N GLY A 97 -14.76 9.84 -2.30
CA GLY A 97 -14.17 8.64 -2.92
C GLY A 97 -13.49 7.65 -1.98
N ALA A 98 -13.32 7.97 -0.69
CA ALA A 98 -12.64 7.09 0.28
C ALA A 98 -13.28 5.68 0.33
N ASP A 99 -14.61 5.61 0.47
CA ASP A 99 -15.32 4.32 0.51
C ASP A 99 -15.15 3.52 -0.77
N THR A 100 -15.16 4.20 -1.93
CA THR A 100 -14.92 3.57 -3.23
C THR A 100 -13.49 3.05 -3.33
N ALA A 101 -12.51 3.84 -2.89
CA ALA A 101 -11.12 3.43 -2.89
C ALA A 101 -10.87 2.24 -1.94
N ILE A 102 -11.46 2.26 -0.73
CA ILE A 102 -11.36 1.14 0.21
C ILE A 102 -11.99 -0.12 -0.40
N ALA A 103 -13.20 -0.01 -0.96
CA ALA A 103 -13.87 -1.16 -1.57
C ALA A 103 -13.03 -1.74 -2.73
N ALA A 104 -12.48 -0.88 -3.59
CA ALA A 104 -11.60 -1.31 -4.68
C ALA A 104 -10.31 -1.96 -4.16
N ALA A 105 -9.68 -1.41 -3.12
CA ALA A 105 -8.49 -2.02 -2.51
C ALA A 105 -8.79 -3.41 -1.94
N GLN A 106 -9.97 -3.63 -1.36
CA GLN A 106 -10.38 -4.92 -0.81
C GLN A 106 -10.54 -6.00 -1.89
N GLU A 107 -10.83 -5.65 -3.14
CA GLU A 107 -10.86 -6.60 -4.26
C GLU A 107 -9.48 -7.22 -4.53
N TYR A 108 -8.41 -6.56 -4.12
CA TYR A 108 -7.03 -7.05 -4.25
C TYR A 108 -6.59 -7.96 -3.10
N LEU A 109 -7.42 -8.22 -2.08
CA LEU A 109 -7.05 -9.12 -0.98
C LEU A 109 -6.58 -10.47 -1.51
N GLY A 110 -5.39 -10.91 -1.07
CA GLY A 110 -4.76 -12.14 -1.51
C GLY A 110 -3.95 -12.04 -2.80
N VAL A 111 -4.00 -10.92 -3.52
CA VAL A 111 -3.15 -10.68 -4.70
C VAL A 111 -1.67 -10.63 -4.27
N PRO A 112 -0.77 -11.32 -4.98
CA PRO A 112 0.64 -11.36 -4.61
C PRO A 112 1.31 -9.99 -4.75
N TYR A 113 2.32 -9.75 -3.89
CA TYR A 113 3.18 -8.58 -4.05
C TYR A 113 4.11 -8.76 -5.27
N VAL A 114 4.06 -7.80 -6.18
CA VAL A 114 4.98 -7.70 -7.33
C VAL A 114 5.50 -6.27 -7.39
N TRP A 115 6.82 -6.10 -7.38
CA TRP A 115 7.44 -4.79 -7.50
C TRP A 115 7.01 -4.09 -8.80
N ALA A 116 6.59 -2.83 -8.71
CA ALA A 116 6.00 -2.06 -9.80
C ALA A 116 4.76 -2.75 -10.43
N GLY A 117 4.09 -3.62 -9.69
CA GLY A 117 2.86 -4.29 -10.11
C GLY A 117 1.66 -3.36 -10.00
N GLU A 118 0.77 -3.43 -11.01
CA GLU A 118 -0.42 -2.58 -11.14
C GLU A 118 -1.60 -3.37 -11.75
N SER A 119 -1.75 -4.63 -11.35
CA SER A 119 -2.83 -5.49 -11.85
C SER A 119 -3.21 -6.58 -10.85
N PHE A 120 -4.27 -7.35 -11.14
CA PHE A 120 -4.64 -8.52 -10.34
C PHE A 120 -3.62 -9.67 -10.41
N ASP A 121 -2.65 -9.63 -11.33
CA ASP A 121 -1.53 -10.60 -11.34
C ASP A 121 -0.48 -10.26 -10.27
N GLY A 122 -0.49 -9.03 -9.79
CA GLY A 122 0.36 -8.55 -8.71
C GLY A 122 0.37 -7.04 -8.59
N VAL A 123 0.50 -6.56 -7.37
CA VAL A 123 0.62 -5.13 -7.03
C VAL A 123 1.75 -4.89 -6.05
N ASP A 124 2.34 -3.68 -6.06
CA ASP A 124 3.11 -3.17 -4.94
C ASP A 124 2.29 -2.19 -4.08
N CYS A 125 2.89 -1.64 -3.04
CA CYS A 125 2.20 -0.77 -2.10
C CYS A 125 1.57 0.46 -2.76
N SER A 126 2.32 1.14 -3.62
CA SER A 126 1.86 2.34 -4.34
C SER A 126 0.99 2.02 -5.55
N GLY A 127 1.15 0.84 -6.14
CA GLY A 127 0.27 0.32 -7.19
C GLY A 127 -1.13 0.00 -6.65
N LEU A 128 -1.20 -0.62 -5.47
CA LEU A 128 -2.49 -0.88 -4.79
C LEU A 128 -3.24 0.43 -4.52
N THR A 129 -2.59 1.42 -3.91
CA THR A 129 -3.21 2.71 -3.58
C THR A 129 -3.61 3.48 -4.84
N MET A 130 -2.77 3.49 -5.87
CA MET A 130 -3.06 4.11 -7.17
C MET A 130 -4.32 3.50 -7.80
N LEU A 131 -4.40 2.19 -7.91
CA LEU A 131 -5.55 1.50 -8.52
C LEU A 131 -6.83 1.68 -7.72
N ALA A 132 -6.73 1.64 -6.38
CA ALA A 132 -7.85 1.89 -5.50
C ALA A 132 -8.44 3.29 -5.72
N TYR A 133 -7.59 4.32 -5.71
CA TYR A 133 -8.02 5.70 -5.91
C TYR A 133 -8.44 6.02 -7.34
N GLN A 134 -7.86 5.37 -8.34
CA GLN A 134 -8.32 5.46 -9.72
C GLN A 134 -9.79 5.01 -9.85
N SER A 135 -10.21 4.00 -9.10
CA SER A 135 -11.62 3.57 -9.04
C SER A 135 -12.55 4.63 -8.45
N ALA A 136 -12.02 5.50 -7.61
CA ALA A 136 -12.71 6.66 -7.03
C ALA A 136 -12.62 7.93 -7.89
N GLY A 137 -11.96 7.86 -9.06
CA GLY A 137 -11.76 8.98 -9.96
C GLY A 137 -10.64 9.93 -9.56
N VAL A 138 -9.74 9.50 -8.69
CA VAL A 138 -8.54 10.24 -8.26
C VAL A 138 -7.31 9.57 -8.87
N ASP A 139 -6.52 10.32 -9.63
CA ASP A 139 -5.29 9.85 -10.24
C ASP A 139 -4.10 10.08 -9.29
N LEU A 140 -3.50 9.00 -8.82
CA LEU A 140 -2.27 9.02 -8.03
C LEU A 140 -1.10 8.49 -8.85
N THR A 141 0.09 9.04 -8.60
CA THR A 141 1.34 8.55 -9.21
C THR A 141 1.71 7.19 -8.61
N HIS A 142 2.21 6.24 -9.43
CA HIS A 142 2.73 4.96 -8.96
C HIS A 142 4.09 5.13 -8.23
N SER A 143 4.06 5.83 -7.11
CA SER A 143 5.23 6.08 -6.27
C SER A 143 4.80 6.56 -4.89
N SER A 144 5.09 5.80 -3.84
CA SER A 144 4.73 6.16 -2.46
C SER A 144 5.32 7.51 -2.03
N ARG A 145 6.54 7.86 -2.50
CA ARG A 145 7.16 9.16 -2.21
C ARG A 145 6.40 10.32 -2.84
N VAL A 146 5.90 10.15 -4.06
CA VAL A 146 5.14 11.20 -4.76
C VAL A 146 3.74 11.30 -4.17
N GLN A 147 3.09 10.18 -3.88
CA GLN A 147 1.76 10.14 -3.26
C GLN A 147 1.70 10.88 -1.92
N TYR A 148 2.82 10.97 -1.18
CA TYR A 148 2.88 11.76 0.05
C TYR A 148 2.62 13.27 -0.16
N GLY A 149 2.74 13.75 -1.39
CA GLY A 149 2.44 15.14 -1.79
C GLY A 149 1.17 15.27 -2.64
N GLU A 150 0.43 14.20 -2.91
CA GLU A 150 -0.73 14.18 -3.81
C GLU A 150 -2.05 14.19 -3.04
N GLY A 151 -2.26 15.17 -2.15
CA GLY A 151 -3.47 15.36 -1.37
C GLY A 151 -3.26 16.30 -0.20
N GLU A 152 -4.27 16.41 0.65
CA GLU A 152 -4.23 17.18 1.88
C GLU A 152 -3.45 16.41 2.95
N GLN A 153 -2.41 17.01 3.52
CA GLN A 153 -1.72 16.45 4.68
C GLN A 153 -2.53 16.70 5.95
N VAL A 154 -2.85 15.64 6.66
CA VAL A 154 -3.57 15.66 7.94
C VAL A 154 -2.69 15.04 9.02
N ASP A 155 -2.77 15.53 10.26
CA ASP A 155 -2.05 14.90 11.36
C ASP A 155 -2.46 13.41 11.46
N LEU A 156 -1.50 12.52 11.70
CA LEU A 156 -1.78 11.08 11.79
C LEU A 156 -2.84 10.74 12.85
N ALA A 157 -2.93 11.55 13.91
CA ALA A 157 -3.95 11.39 14.95
C ALA A 157 -5.38 11.72 14.48
N ASP A 158 -5.51 12.49 13.39
CA ASP A 158 -6.77 12.89 12.78
C ASP A 158 -7.05 12.10 11.48
N ALA A 159 -6.27 11.05 11.22
CA ALA A 159 -6.45 10.20 10.04
C ALA A 159 -7.83 9.52 10.06
N GLN A 160 -8.47 9.49 8.91
CA GLN A 160 -9.79 8.90 8.67
C GLN A 160 -9.68 7.73 7.68
N PRO A 161 -10.64 6.80 7.68
CA PRO A 161 -10.68 5.74 6.67
C PRO A 161 -10.56 6.31 5.25
N GLY A 162 -9.68 5.71 4.46
CA GLY A 162 -9.31 6.18 3.14
C GLY A 162 -7.99 6.96 3.11
N ASP A 163 -7.59 7.64 4.19
CA ASP A 163 -6.33 8.36 4.19
C ASP A 163 -5.15 7.42 3.92
N LEU A 164 -4.16 7.91 3.18
CA LEU A 164 -2.92 7.19 2.94
C LEU A 164 -1.97 7.41 4.10
N VAL A 165 -1.38 6.33 4.61
CA VAL A 165 -0.39 6.34 5.68
C VAL A 165 0.94 5.82 5.16
N PHE A 166 2.05 6.39 5.63
CA PHE A 166 3.36 6.22 5.03
C PHE A 166 4.43 5.84 6.05
N TRP A 167 5.46 5.10 5.60
CA TRP A 167 6.63 4.73 6.41
C TRP A 167 7.89 5.20 5.72
N SER A 168 8.80 5.79 6.50
CA SER A 168 10.06 6.36 6.04
C SER A 168 11.23 5.85 6.86
N SER A 169 12.33 5.54 6.20
CA SER A 169 13.56 5.05 6.85
C SER A 169 14.32 6.11 7.64
N ASP A 170 14.04 7.40 7.39
CA ASP A 170 14.75 8.54 7.99
C ASP A 170 13.81 9.69 8.39
N GLY A 171 12.49 9.51 8.26
CA GLY A 171 11.48 10.51 8.56
C GLY A 171 11.33 11.59 7.49
N SER A 172 12.04 11.50 6.37
CA SER A 172 11.88 12.39 5.22
C SER A 172 10.98 11.78 4.14
N GLN A 173 10.45 12.62 3.25
CA GLN A 173 9.68 12.16 2.09
C GLN A 173 10.53 11.29 1.16
N GLU A 174 11.80 11.62 0.98
CA GLU A 174 12.74 10.87 0.15
C GLU A 174 13.04 9.48 0.72
N GLY A 175 12.95 9.33 2.04
CA GLY A 175 13.13 8.07 2.75
C GLY A 175 11.90 7.18 2.76
N ILE A 176 10.74 7.62 2.22
CA ILE A 176 9.52 6.82 2.19
C ILE A 176 9.74 5.55 1.38
N TYR A 177 9.44 4.42 1.99
CA TYR A 177 9.59 3.09 1.40
C TYR A 177 8.28 2.31 1.33
N HIS A 178 7.21 2.75 2.00
CA HIS A 178 5.92 2.06 2.04
C HIS A 178 4.75 3.02 2.18
N VAL A 179 3.58 2.58 1.68
CA VAL A 179 2.29 3.27 1.80
C VAL A 179 1.18 2.23 1.99
N ALA A 180 0.14 2.59 2.73
CA ALA A 180 -1.08 1.79 2.90
C ALA A 180 -2.31 2.70 2.97
N ILE A 181 -3.50 2.14 2.81
CA ILE A 181 -4.78 2.84 3.04
C ILE A 181 -5.22 2.54 4.47
N TYR A 182 -5.45 3.59 5.25
CA TYR A 182 -6.02 3.49 6.58
C TYR A 182 -7.51 3.12 6.50
N LEU A 183 -7.94 2.18 7.34
CA LEU A 183 -9.33 1.69 7.35
C LEU A 183 -10.13 2.15 8.57
N GLY A 184 -9.50 2.88 9.49
CA GLY A 184 -10.07 3.12 10.81
C GLY A 184 -9.72 2.01 11.80
N ASP A 185 -10.08 2.21 13.08
CA ASP A 185 -9.93 1.21 14.14
C ASP A 185 -8.55 0.56 14.20
N ASP A 186 -7.52 1.37 13.98
CA ASP A 186 -6.11 0.91 13.99
C ASP A 186 -5.79 -0.14 12.92
N GLN A 187 -6.57 -0.20 11.84
CA GLN A 187 -6.38 -1.13 10.73
C GLN A 187 -6.00 -0.43 9.43
N MET A 188 -5.30 -1.16 8.58
CA MET A 188 -4.92 -0.73 7.24
C MET A 188 -5.00 -1.87 6.25
N ILE A 189 -5.15 -1.54 4.95
CA ILE A 189 -4.95 -2.47 3.84
C ILE A 189 -3.65 -2.13 3.11
N GLU A 190 -2.85 -3.15 2.84
CA GLU A 190 -1.50 -2.97 2.28
C GLU A 190 -1.09 -4.10 1.33
N ALA A 191 -0.19 -3.79 0.39
CA ALA A 191 0.66 -4.76 -0.31
C ALA A 191 2.07 -4.65 0.30
N PRO A 192 2.47 -5.52 1.25
CA PRO A 192 3.60 -5.23 2.13
C PRO A 192 4.97 -5.50 1.51
N THR A 193 5.20 -6.68 0.94
CA THR A 193 6.50 -7.09 0.39
C THR A 193 6.40 -8.45 -0.30
N PHE A 194 7.46 -8.86 -0.96
CA PHE A 194 7.56 -10.18 -1.60
C PHE A 194 7.20 -11.33 -0.65
N GLY A 195 6.38 -12.26 -1.16
CA GLY A 195 5.94 -13.46 -0.42
C GLY A 195 4.79 -13.21 0.54
N ILE A 196 4.35 -11.96 0.72
CA ILE A 196 3.17 -11.64 1.52
C ILE A 196 2.16 -10.94 0.61
N PRO A 197 0.97 -11.52 0.41
CA PRO A 197 -0.06 -10.94 -0.44
C PRO A 197 -0.70 -9.70 0.20
N VAL A 198 -1.51 -9.00 -0.58
CA VAL A 198 -2.38 -7.91 -0.09
C VAL A 198 -3.22 -8.42 1.07
N ARG A 199 -3.26 -7.64 2.13
CA ARG A 199 -3.93 -8.01 3.38
C ARG A 199 -4.45 -6.81 4.14
N ILE A 200 -5.41 -7.06 5.06
CA ILE A 200 -5.76 -6.15 6.14
C ILE A 200 -4.95 -6.56 7.37
N THR A 201 -4.41 -5.58 8.08
CA THR A 201 -3.57 -5.79 9.27
C THR A 201 -3.63 -4.56 10.17
N GLU A 202 -3.18 -4.72 11.42
CA GLU A 202 -3.04 -3.61 12.37
C GLU A 202 -1.98 -2.60 11.90
N MET A 203 -2.19 -1.34 12.26
CA MET A 203 -1.25 -0.25 12.02
C MET A 203 0.11 -0.51 12.69
N ARG A 204 1.17 -0.11 12.03
CA ARG A 204 2.54 -0.16 12.57
C ARG A 204 3.01 1.27 12.81
N TYR A 205 3.38 1.61 14.05
CA TYR A 205 3.80 2.97 14.42
C TYR A 205 5.31 3.19 14.37
N ALA A 206 6.12 2.13 14.24
CA ALA A 206 7.55 2.29 13.99
C ALA A 206 7.79 2.84 12.58
N ASP A 207 8.61 3.89 12.46
CA ASP A 207 9.00 4.54 11.21
C ASP A 207 7.84 5.19 10.42
N ILE A 208 6.65 5.34 11.04
CA ILE A 208 5.50 5.99 10.40
C ILE A 208 5.72 7.50 10.29
N MET A 209 5.26 8.07 9.18
CA MET A 209 5.30 9.52 8.96
C MET A 209 4.28 10.22 9.86
N PRO A 210 4.57 11.48 10.30
CA PRO A 210 3.67 12.22 11.21
C PRO A 210 2.36 12.66 10.57
N TYR A 211 2.30 12.66 9.25
CA TYR A 211 1.12 13.03 8.49
C TYR A 211 0.62 11.88 7.63
N ALA A 212 -0.70 11.70 7.61
CA ALA A 212 -1.40 10.98 6.58
C ALA A 212 -1.71 11.92 5.40
N VAL A 213 -2.10 11.38 4.26
CA VAL A 213 -2.52 12.15 3.09
C VAL A 213 -3.94 11.77 2.72
N ARG A 214 -4.80 12.76 2.57
CA ARG A 214 -6.18 12.62 2.08
C ARG A 214 -6.22 13.02 0.61
N PRO A 215 -6.30 12.05 -0.32
CA PRO A 215 -6.34 12.31 -1.76
C PRO A 215 -7.60 12.97 -2.25
#